data_6c1cb985f0c9d5422bce2a947ec50236
#
_entry.id   6c1cb985f0c9d5422bce2a947ec50236
#
_cell.length_a   1.000
_cell.length_b   1.000
_cell.length_c   1.000
_cell.angle_alpha   90.00
_cell.angle_beta   90.00
_cell.angle_gamma   90.00
#
_symmetry.space_group_name_H-M   'P 1'
#
loop_
_entity.id
_entity.type
_entity.pdbx_description
1 polymer ?
#
loop_
_entity_poly.entity_id
_entity_poly.type
_entity_poly.pdbx_seq_one_letter_code
_entity_poly.pdbx_strand_id
1 'polypeptide(L)'
;MRYLIYAPLQLFCMCVCYLTNILVVLFADEEGELRGILHLWQTWDDTLDNSSFIRDTLPTWLDYDWYGHYEQYWVIDAHNRKVYKERLIKKFSIIDRFKRYICRVLWLYRNCGYGFAYYVFGRTVHPPIQITQYNKECYYATDTKGVWAYKCDSKIFDKWFWKIYLGWKIDKQNKEAHRAMIATRIFIKRKKSNEQGKN
;
A
#
# COMPACT_ATOMS: atom_id res chain seq x y z
N MET A 1 0.08 25.11 0.29
CA MET A 1 -0.36 25.17 1.70
C MET A 1 -0.90 23.83 2.24
N ARG A 2 -1.88 23.14 1.63
CA ARG A 2 -2.49 21.92 2.21
C ARG A 2 -1.49 20.81 2.55
N TYR A 3 -0.47 20.57 1.75
CA TYR A 3 0.54 19.55 2.00
C TYR A 3 1.30 19.77 3.33
N LEU A 4 1.62 21.02 3.65
CA LEU A 4 2.34 21.35 4.91
C LEU A 4 1.53 21.03 6.17
N ILE A 5 0.19 21.00 6.05
CA ILE A 5 -0.71 20.59 7.14
C ILE A 5 -0.91 19.07 7.12
N TYR A 6 -1.15 18.49 5.94
CA TYR A 6 -1.48 17.08 5.82
C TYR A 6 -0.31 16.14 6.08
N ALA A 7 0.92 16.54 5.71
CA ALA A 7 2.10 15.71 5.89
C ALA A 7 2.39 15.41 7.38
N PRO A 8 2.44 16.38 8.31
CA PRO A 8 2.62 16.09 9.72
C PRO A 8 1.45 15.32 10.33
N LEU A 9 0.20 15.60 9.93
CA LEU A 9 -0.97 14.84 10.38
C LEU A 9 -0.91 13.38 9.91
N GLN A 10 -0.52 13.13 8.67
CA GLN A 10 -0.33 11.79 8.14
C GLN A 10 0.77 11.04 8.88
N LEU A 11 1.88 11.69 9.20
CA LEU A 11 2.95 11.10 10.00
C LEU A 11 2.47 10.75 11.41
N PHE A 12 1.68 11.62 12.03
CA PHE A 12 1.04 11.33 13.32
C PHE A 12 0.12 10.11 13.23
N CYS A 13 -0.77 10.05 12.22
CA CYS A 13 -1.62 8.87 12.00
C CYS A 13 -0.79 7.60 11.77
N MET A 14 0.34 7.68 11.05
CA MET A 14 1.27 6.56 10.91
C MET A 14 1.80 6.08 12.27
N CYS A 15 2.22 6.99 13.15
CA CYS A 15 2.66 6.62 14.49
C CYS A 15 1.57 5.90 15.28
N VAL A 16 0.33 6.41 15.21
CA VAL A 16 -0.84 5.75 15.83
C VAL A 16 -1.03 4.34 15.25
N CYS A 17 -0.97 4.19 13.92
CA CYS A 17 -1.07 2.89 13.27
C CYS A 17 0.02 1.92 13.75
N TYR A 18 1.29 2.38 13.81
CA TYR A 18 2.39 1.55 14.30
C TYR A 18 2.16 1.04 15.73
N LEU A 19 1.59 1.86 16.61
CA LEU A 19 1.32 1.47 17.98
C LEU A 19 0.10 0.53 18.11
N THR A 20 -0.86 0.63 17.20
CA THR A 20 -2.17 -0.03 17.33
C THR A 20 -2.38 -1.20 16.38
N ASN A 21 -1.55 -1.40 15.36
CA ASN A 21 -1.70 -2.47 14.34
C ASN A 21 -1.95 -3.86 14.96
N ILE A 22 -1.23 -4.22 16.02
CA ILE A 22 -1.37 -5.50 16.72
C ILE A 22 -2.81 -5.68 17.24
N LEU A 23 -3.40 -4.63 17.80
CA LEU A 23 -4.76 -4.69 18.35
C LEU A 23 -5.82 -4.63 17.25
N VAL A 24 -5.61 -3.78 16.25
CA VAL A 24 -6.59 -3.54 15.16
C VAL A 24 -6.82 -4.81 14.34
N VAL A 25 -5.79 -5.63 14.11
CA VAL A 25 -5.92 -6.90 13.38
C VAL A 25 -6.92 -7.87 14.05
N LEU A 26 -7.14 -7.78 15.36
CA LEU A 26 -8.11 -8.63 16.08
C LEU A 26 -9.56 -8.36 15.64
N PHE A 27 -9.84 -7.22 15.03
CA PHE A 27 -11.16 -6.83 14.55
C PHE A 27 -11.38 -7.11 13.06
N ALA A 28 -10.40 -7.71 12.38
CA ALA A 28 -10.55 -8.09 10.98
C ALA A 28 -11.51 -9.28 10.87
N ASP A 29 -12.38 -9.24 9.88
CA ASP A 29 -13.31 -10.33 9.60
C ASP A 29 -12.62 -11.57 8.96
N GLU A 30 -13.44 -12.56 8.59
CA GLU A 30 -12.94 -13.81 7.99
C GLU A 30 -12.28 -13.56 6.62
N GLU A 31 -12.72 -12.55 5.88
CA GLU A 31 -12.17 -12.17 4.58
C GLU A 31 -10.91 -11.27 4.69
N GLY A 32 -10.52 -10.91 5.92
CA GLY A 32 -9.36 -10.04 6.15
C GLY A 32 -9.67 -8.57 5.95
N GLU A 33 -10.93 -8.18 6.10
CA GLU A 33 -11.36 -6.79 5.97
C GLU A 33 -11.54 -6.13 7.34
N LEU A 34 -11.09 -4.89 7.46
CA LEU A 34 -11.36 -4.02 8.59
C LEU A 34 -12.56 -3.13 8.27
N ARG A 35 -13.58 -3.15 9.14
CA ARG A 35 -14.83 -2.42 8.90
C ARG A 35 -14.89 -1.09 9.64
N GLY A 36 -15.75 -0.19 9.15
CA GLY A 36 -15.99 1.12 9.74
C GLY A 36 -14.72 1.98 9.78
N ILE A 37 -14.49 2.65 10.91
CA ILE A 37 -13.32 3.51 11.08
C ILE A 37 -11.97 2.75 11.01
N LEU A 38 -11.97 1.48 11.38
CA LEU A 38 -10.76 0.65 11.36
C LEU A 38 -10.26 0.38 9.93
N HIS A 39 -11.11 0.54 8.93
CA HIS A 39 -10.69 0.45 7.51
C HIS A 39 -9.58 1.46 7.15
N LEU A 40 -9.41 2.54 7.93
CA LEU A 40 -8.32 3.49 7.74
C LEU A 40 -6.92 2.92 8.04
N TRP A 41 -6.82 1.79 8.74
CA TRP A 41 -5.55 1.07 8.95
C TRP A 41 -5.15 0.20 7.77
N GLN A 42 -6.14 -0.27 7.00
CA GLN A 42 -5.95 -1.15 5.84
C GLN A 42 -5.49 -0.37 4.61
N THR A 43 -4.88 -1.06 3.64
CA THR A 43 -4.64 -0.51 2.30
C THR A 43 -5.98 -0.34 1.57
N TRP A 44 -6.02 0.59 0.64
CA TRP A 44 -7.22 0.88 -0.14
C TRP A 44 -7.51 -0.15 -1.24
N ASP A 45 -6.52 -0.94 -1.61
CA ASP A 45 -6.47 -1.82 -2.77
C ASP A 45 -6.35 -3.32 -2.43
N ASP A 46 -6.24 -3.66 -1.13
CA ASP A 46 -6.02 -5.05 -0.75
C ASP A 46 -6.53 -5.36 0.67
N THR A 47 -6.86 -6.63 0.89
CA THR A 47 -7.22 -7.14 2.21
C THR A 47 -5.97 -7.36 3.08
N LEU A 48 -6.17 -7.73 4.36
CA LEU A 48 -5.07 -8.07 5.24
C LEU A 48 -4.44 -9.44 4.90
N ASP A 49 -5.12 -10.25 4.11
CA ASP A 49 -4.70 -11.59 3.72
C ASP A 49 -4.03 -11.60 2.34
N ASN A 50 -2.95 -10.80 2.16
CA ASN A 50 -2.22 -10.74 0.91
C ASN A 50 -1.32 -11.96 0.71
N SER A 51 -1.77 -12.91 -0.11
CA SER A 51 -1.08 -14.17 -0.37
C SER A 51 0.30 -14.00 -1.02
N SER A 52 0.48 -13.02 -1.89
CA SER A 52 1.78 -12.75 -2.52
C SER A 52 2.79 -12.23 -1.49
N PHE A 53 2.36 -11.38 -0.57
CA PHE A 53 3.22 -10.92 0.52
C PHE A 53 3.66 -12.06 1.41
N ILE A 54 2.73 -12.95 1.79
CA ILE A 54 3.01 -14.11 2.64
C ILE A 54 4.05 -15.01 1.96
N ARG A 55 3.79 -15.42 0.71
CA ARG A 55 4.65 -16.34 -0.04
C ARG A 55 6.02 -15.73 -0.38
N ASP A 56 6.06 -14.48 -0.85
CA ASP A 56 7.25 -13.90 -1.47
C ASP A 56 8.15 -13.14 -0.47
N THR A 57 7.65 -12.85 0.73
CA THR A 57 8.34 -11.96 1.67
C THR A 57 8.55 -12.56 3.05
N LEU A 58 7.61 -13.38 3.54
CA LEU A 58 7.66 -13.93 4.89
C LEU A 58 8.46 -15.25 4.95
N PRO A 59 8.99 -15.60 6.13
CA PRO A 59 9.62 -16.90 6.33
C PRO A 59 8.64 -18.05 6.09
N THR A 60 9.13 -19.15 5.53
CA THR A 60 8.30 -20.33 5.18
C THR A 60 7.54 -20.95 6.36
N TRP A 61 8.05 -20.80 7.60
CA TRP A 61 7.36 -21.30 8.79
C TRP A 61 6.06 -20.53 9.13
N LEU A 62 5.92 -19.29 8.59
CA LEU A 62 4.67 -18.51 8.66
C LEU A 62 3.69 -18.86 7.55
N ASP A 63 4.12 -19.61 6.55
CA ASP A 63 3.22 -20.06 5.50
C ASP A 63 2.13 -20.94 6.10
N TYR A 64 0.91 -20.69 5.70
CA TYR A 64 -0.25 -21.51 5.99
C TYR A 64 -0.97 -21.81 4.68
N ASP A 65 -1.60 -22.95 4.61
CA ASP A 65 -2.26 -23.43 3.40
C ASP A 65 -3.49 -22.53 3.07
N TRP A 66 -3.22 -21.34 2.56
CA TRP A 66 -4.25 -20.41 2.14
C TRP A 66 -5.16 -21.03 1.08
N TYR A 67 -4.57 -21.63 0.06
CA TYR A 67 -5.33 -22.21 -1.04
C TYR A 67 -6.20 -23.40 -0.63
N GLY A 68 -5.80 -24.19 0.37
CA GLY A 68 -6.61 -25.26 0.93
C GLY A 68 -7.79 -24.78 1.77
N HIS A 69 -7.85 -23.50 2.11
CA HIS A 69 -8.90 -22.93 2.95
C HIS A 69 -9.91 -22.09 2.17
N TYR A 70 -9.57 -21.62 0.99
CA TYR A 70 -10.42 -20.76 0.16
C TYR A 70 -10.74 -21.37 -1.19
N GLU A 71 -12.00 -21.32 -1.56
CA GLU A 71 -12.47 -21.61 -2.92
C GLU A 71 -12.59 -20.31 -3.69
N GLN A 72 -12.03 -20.31 -4.89
CA GLN A 72 -12.09 -19.19 -5.80
C GLN A 72 -13.22 -19.38 -6.82
N TYR A 73 -14.07 -18.38 -6.99
CA TYR A 73 -15.17 -18.43 -7.92
C TYR A 73 -15.45 -17.10 -8.60
N TRP A 74 -16.04 -17.16 -9.79
CA TRP A 74 -16.40 -15.98 -10.55
C TRP A 74 -17.83 -15.57 -10.27
N VAL A 75 -18.06 -14.27 -10.06
CA VAL A 75 -19.38 -13.64 -9.99
C VAL A 75 -19.49 -12.51 -11.00
N ILE A 76 -20.71 -12.22 -11.43
CA ILE A 76 -21.00 -11.03 -12.23
C ILE A 76 -21.39 -9.91 -11.26
N ASP A 77 -20.68 -8.78 -11.29
CA ASP A 77 -20.99 -7.62 -10.46
C ASP A 77 -22.20 -6.83 -10.99
N ALA A 78 -22.65 -5.82 -10.25
CA ALA A 78 -23.75 -4.95 -10.64
C ALA A 78 -23.51 -4.18 -11.96
N HIS A 79 -22.28 -4.14 -12.46
CA HIS A 79 -21.89 -3.51 -13.73
C HIS A 79 -21.67 -4.55 -14.85
N ASN A 80 -22.17 -5.77 -14.68
CA ASN A 80 -22.04 -6.88 -15.63
C ASN A 80 -20.59 -7.30 -15.94
N ARG A 81 -19.66 -7.11 -15.00
CA ARG A 81 -18.25 -7.50 -15.10
C ARG A 81 -18.03 -8.80 -14.34
N LYS A 82 -17.23 -9.71 -14.91
CA LYS A 82 -16.73 -10.88 -14.17
C LYS A 82 -15.75 -10.43 -13.11
N VAL A 83 -16.11 -10.63 -11.85
CA VAL A 83 -15.27 -10.33 -10.69
C VAL A 83 -14.92 -11.62 -9.99
N TYR A 84 -13.67 -11.71 -9.59
CA TYR A 84 -13.14 -12.85 -8.86
C TYR A 84 -13.46 -12.71 -7.38
N LYS A 85 -14.00 -13.76 -6.76
CA LYS A 85 -14.28 -13.80 -5.34
C LYS A 85 -13.71 -15.06 -4.70
N GLU A 86 -13.41 -14.98 -3.42
CA GLU A 86 -12.92 -16.08 -2.60
C GLU A 86 -13.91 -16.36 -1.47
N ARG A 87 -14.13 -17.63 -1.18
CA ARG A 87 -15.00 -18.08 -0.12
C ARG A 87 -14.25 -19.05 0.79
N LEU A 88 -14.31 -18.85 2.11
CA LEU A 88 -13.76 -19.78 3.08
C LEU A 88 -14.53 -21.08 3.07
N ILE A 89 -13.86 -22.19 2.75
CA ILE A 89 -14.45 -23.53 2.70
C ILE A 89 -14.02 -24.44 3.84
N LYS A 90 -12.87 -24.14 4.48
CA LYS A 90 -12.32 -24.92 5.58
C LYS A 90 -11.91 -24.01 6.73
N LYS A 91 -12.32 -24.36 7.95
CA LYS A 91 -11.92 -23.61 9.15
C LYS A 91 -10.42 -23.79 9.41
N PHE A 92 -9.78 -22.69 9.74
CA PHE A 92 -8.38 -22.68 10.15
C PHE A 92 -8.18 -23.40 11.48
N SER A 93 -7.11 -24.18 11.59
CA SER A 93 -6.62 -24.68 12.86
C SER A 93 -6.20 -23.52 13.79
N ILE A 94 -5.99 -23.78 15.07
CA ILE A 94 -5.51 -22.76 16.02
C ILE A 94 -4.14 -22.23 15.58
N ILE A 95 -3.28 -23.11 15.08
CA ILE A 95 -1.94 -22.74 14.60
C ILE A 95 -2.04 -21.87 13.37
N ASP A 96 -2.90 -22.20 12.40
CA ASP A 96 -3.07 -21.41 11.19
C ASP A 96 -3.68 -20.02 11.48
N ARG A 97 -4.62 -19.97 12.44
CA ARG A 97 -5.15 -18.67 12.92
C ARG A 97 -4.06 -17.80 13.54
N PHE A 98 -3.16 -18.37 14.30
CA PHE A 98 -2.02 -17.64 14.87
C PHE A 98 -1.06 -17.16 13.79
N LYS A 99 -0.69 -18.03 12.84
CA LYS A 99 0.13 -17.64 11.68
C LYS A 99 -0.52 -16.52 10.88
N ARG A 100 -1.81 -16.69 10.57
CA ARG A 100 -2.62 -15.68 9.85
C ARG A 100 -2.62 -14.35 10.57
N TYR A 101 -2.84 -14.33 11.87
CA TYR A 101 -2.77 -13.13 12.69
C TYR A 101 -1.42 -12.43 12.56
N ILE A 102 -0.32 -13.15 12.67
CA ILE A 102 1.04 -12.60 12.52
C ILE A 102 1.23 -12.04 11.10
N CYS A 103 0.81 -12.77 10.06
CA CYS A 103 0.90 -12.31 8.68
C CYS A 103 0.15 -10.99 8.46
N ARG A 104 -1.08 -10.88 8.99
CA ARG A 104 -1.91 -9.66 8.94
C ARG A 104 -1.25 -8.49 9.67
N VAL A 105 -0.68 -8.73 10.85
CA VAL A 105 0.08 -7.72 11.60
C VAL A 105 1.26 -7.22 10.78
N LEU A 106 2.06 -8.11 10.21
CA LEU A 106 3.22 -7.76 9.39
C LEU A 106 2.81 -7.02 8.11
N TRP A 107 1.66 -7.38 7.51
CA TRP A 107 1.10 -6.66 6.37
C TRP A 107 0.74 -5.22 6.71
N LEU A 108 0.08 -4.99 7.85
CA LEU A 108 -0.23 -3.63 8.33
C LEU A 108 1.04 -2.83 8.67
N TYR A 109 2.07 -3.45 9.24
CA TYR A 109 3.34 -2.76 9.48
C TYR A 109 4.03 -2.36 8.17
N ARG A 110 4.03 -3.22 7.16
CA ARG A 110 4.57 -2.90 5.83
C ARG A 110 3.86 -1.73 5.18
N ASN A 111 2.55 -1.67 5.32
CA ASN A 111 1.67 -0.70 4.66
C ASN A 111 1.10 0.35 5.63
N CYS A 112 1.80 0.61 6.72
CA CYS A 112 1.33 1.42 7.82
C CYS A 112 0.85 2.81 7.38
N GLY A 113 -0.39 3.15 7.76
CA GLY A 113 -1.00 4.43 7.50
C GLY A 113 -1.44 4.67 6.04
N TYR A 114 -1.46 3.62 5.17
CA TYR A 114 -1.85 3.76 3.77
C TYR A 114 -3.32 4.15 3.60
N GLY A 115 -4.23 3.58 4.39
CA GLY A 115 -5.63 3.96 4.37
C GLY A 115 -5.84 5.42 4.74
N PHE A 116 -5.21 5.91 5.79
CA PHE A 116 -5.22 7.34 6.12
C PHE A 116 -4.65 8.19 4.99
N ALA A 117 -3.51 7.79 4.42
CA ALA A 117 -2.88 8.52 3.32
C ALA A 117 -3.77 8.61 2.08
N TYR A 118 -4.63 7.61 1.84
CA TYR A 118 -5.55 7.55 0.70
C TYR A 118 -6.91 8.18 1.02
N TYR A 119 -7.61 7.73 2.07
CA TYR A 119 -8.99 8.14 2.34
C TYR A 119 -9.07 9.53 2.98
N VAL A 120 -8.16 9.88 3.90
CA VAL A 120 -8.23 11.14 4.66
C VAL A 120 -7.41 12.23 3.96
N PHE A 121 -6.16 11.95 3.61
CA PHE A 121 -5.22 12.95 3.09
C PHE A 121 -5.03 12.87 1.58
N GLY A 122 -5.62 11.86 0.91
CA GLY A 122 -5.56 11.72 -0.53
C GLY A 122 -6.32 12.83 -1.27
N ARG A 123 -5.90 13.08 -2.52
CA ARG A 123 -6.54 14.07 -3.40
C ARG A 123 -6.84 13.47 -4.76
N THR A 124 -7.91 13.97 -5.38
CA THR A 124 -8.21 13.64 -6.76
C THR A 124 -7.25 14.42 -7.66
N VAL A 125 -6.56 13.70 -8.52
CA VAL A 125 -5.67 14.20 -9.57
C VAL A 125 -6.48 14.35 -10.85
N HIS A 126 -6.31 15.47 -11.52
CA HIS A 126 -7.04 15.81 -12.75
C HIS A 126 -6.07 15.95 -13.93
N PRO A 127 -6.05 15.02 -14.88
CA PRO A 127 -5.26 15.16 -16.10
C PRO A 127 -5.64 16.42 -16.91
N PRO A 128 -4.73 16.93 -17.77
CA PRO A 128 -3.40 16.40 -18.08
C PRO A 128 -2.37 16.67 -16.99
N ILE A 129 -1.42 15.73 -16.84
CA ILE A 129 -0.32 15.82 -15.88
C ILE A 129 0.88 16.50 -16.56
N GLN A 130 1.34 17.62 -16.02
CA GLN A 130 2.58 18.26 -16.43
C GLN A 130 3.76 17.65 -15.68
N ILE A 131 4.79 17.24 -16.39
CA ILE A 131 5.98 16.58 -15.82
C ILE A 131 7.19 17.42 -16.16
N THR A 132 7.91 17.87 -15.12
CA THR A 132 9.23 18.47 -15.23
C THR A 132 10.27 17.45 -14.79
N GLN A 133 11.04 16.94 -15.74
CA GLN A 133 12.10 15.97 -15.50
C GLN A 133 13.41 16.72 -15.20
N TYR A 134 13.99 16.53 -14.02
CA TYR A 134 15.28 17.13 -13.66
C TYR A 134 16.45 16.27 -14.12
N ASN A 135 16.28 14.93 -13.99
CA ASN A 135 17.23 13.92 -14.50
C ASN A 135 16.48 12.57 -14.63
N LYS A 136 17.18 11.49 -15.03
CA LYS A 136 16.57 10.17 -15.20
C LYS A 136 15.84 9.65 -13.94
N GLU A 137 16.24 10.10 -12.77
CA GLU A 137 15.82 9.57 -11.47
C GLU A 137 14.91 10.53 -10.69
N CYS A 138 14.90 11.83 -11.06
CA CYS A 138 14.18 12.87 -10.32
C CYS A 138 13.22 13.64 -11.22
N TYR A 139 11.97 13.74 -10.78
CA TYR A 139 10.95 14.50 -11.48
C TYR A 139 9.98 15.22 -10.53
N TYR A 140 9.39 16.28 -11.03
CA TYR A 140 8.23 16.94 -10.46
C TYR A 140 7.04 16.73 -11.40
N ALA A 141 5.89 16.40 -10.84
CA ALA A 141 4.64 16.26 -11.58
C ALA A 141 3.56 17.12 -10.93
N THR A 142 2.72 17.74 -11.74
CA THR A 142 1.56 18.52 -11.25
C THR A 142 0.37 18.33 -12.15
N ASP A 143 -0.83 18.33 -11.58
CA ASP A 143 -2.09 18.35 -12.30
C ASP A 143 -2.58 19.79 -12.57
N THR A 144 -3.72 19.92 -13.22
CA THR A 144 -4.36 21.20 -13.54
C THR A 144 -4.91 21.95 -12.32
N LYS A 145 -5.07 21.28 -11.17
CA LYS A 145 -5.60 21.84 -9.92
C LYS A 145 -4.55 22.01 -8.81
N GLY A 146 -3.26 21.90 -9.16
CA GLY A 146 -2.15 22.11 -8.24
C GLY A 146 -1.93 20.95 -7.25
N VAL A 147 -2.39 19.74 -7.57
CA VAL A 147 -1.92 18.52 -6.91
C VAL A 147 -0.56 18.17 -7.48
N TRP A 148 0.43 17.95 -6.64
CA TRP A 148 1.80 17.80 -7.08
C TRP A 148 2.50 16.59 -6.45
N ALA A 149 3.51 16.09 -7.12
CA ALA A 149 4.42 15.06 -6.66
C ALA A 149 5.86 15.45 -6.96
N TYR A 150 6.75 15.24 -6.01
CA TYR A 150 8.19 15.24 -6.23
C TYR A 150 8.74 13.85 -5.91
N LYS A 151 9.38 13.23 -6.88
CA LYS A 151 10.04 11.94 -6.69
C LYS A 151 11.49 12.05 -7.13
N CYS A 152 12.40 11.52 -6.30
CA CYS A 152 13.81 11.47 -6.59
C CYS A 152 14.43 10.20 -6.00
N ASP A 153 15.05 9.40 -6.85
CA ASP A 153 15.81 8.20 -6.48
C ASP A 153 17.31 8.46 -6.83
N SER A 154 17.98 9.36 -6.10
CA SER A 154 19.34 9.81 -6.41
C SER A 154 20.41 8.95 -5.73
N LYS A 155 21.47 8.61 -6.47
CA LYS A 155 22.62 7.86 -5.97
C LYS A 155 23.44 8.71 -4.99
N ILE A 156 23.79 8.16 -3.83
CA ILE A 156 24.67 8.79 -2.84
C ILE A 156 26.09 8.22 -2.97
N PHE A 157 26.21 6.89 -2.89
CA PHE A 157 27.42 6.08 -3.06
C PHE A 157 27.11 4.84 -3.88
N ASP A 158 28.07 4.02 -4.21
CA ASP A 158 27.92 2.89 -5.14
C ASP A 158 26.68 2.01 -4.98
N LYS A 159 26.28 1.76 -3.75
CA LYS A 159 25.13 0.90 -3.42
C LYS A 159 24.01 1.62 -2.67
N TRP A 160 24.16 2.91 -2.37
CA TRP A 160 23.22 3.66 -1.55
C TRP A 160 22.50 4.73 -2.36
N PHE A 161 21.19 4.86 -2.16
CA PHE A 161 20.32 5.80 -2.87
C PHE A 161 19.44 6.56 -1.88
N TRP A 162 19.32 7.87 -2.08
CA TRP A 162 18.21 8.62 -1.53
C TRP A 162 16.93 8.23 -2.28
N LYS A 163 15.89 7.93 -1.53
CA LYS A 163 14.55 7.82 -2.06
C LYS A 163 13.66 8.86 -1.42
N ILE A 164 13.33 9.88 -2.20
CA ILE A 164 12.49 10.99 -1.77
C ILE A 164 11.18 10.89 -2.54
N TYR A 165 10.07 10.93 -1.82
CA TYR A 165 8.75 11.04 -2.42
C TYR A 165 7.89 11.97 -1.57
N LEU A 166 7.62 13.18 -2.07
CA LEU A 166 6.84 14.23 -1.42
C LEU A 166 5.64 14.61 -2.28
N GLY A 167 4.57 15.09 -1.65
CA GLY A 167 3.33 15.47 -2.33
C GLY A 167 2.33 14.32 -2.39
N TRP A 168 1.72 14.07 -3.55
CA TRP A 168 0.76 12.99 -3.77
C TRP A 168 1.29 12.01 -4.80
N LYS A 169 0.99 10.71 -4.64
CA LYS A 169 1.42 9.68 -5.58
C LYS A 169 0.59 9.77 -6.87
N ILE A 170 1.02 10.65 -7.77
CA ILE A 170 0.40 10.83 -9.09
C ILE A 170 0.79 9.67 -10.00
N ASP A 171 -0.20 8.95 -10.53
CA ASP A 171 0.00 8.03 -11.63
C ASP A 171 0.08 8.80 -12.95
N LYS A 172 1.29 8.85 -13.51
CA LYS A 172 1.58 9.59 -14.74
C LYS A 172 0.97 8.97 -16.00
N GLN A 173 0.61 7.69 -15.95
CA GLN A 173 0.06 6.96 -17.11
C GLN A 173 -1.46 7.02 -17.13
N ASN A 174 -2.09 7.33 -16.01
CA ASN A 174 -3.54 7.40 -15.94
C ASN A 174 -4.06 8.67 -16.64
N LYS A 175 -4.91 8.47 -17.64
CA LYS A 175 -5.54 9.52 -18.44
C LYS A 175 -6.84 10.04 -17.84
N GLU A 176 -7.35 9.38 -16.82
CA GLU A 176 -8.60 9.73 -16.14
C GLU A 176 -8.34 10.35 -14.77
N ALA A 177 -9.35 11.03 -14.25
CA ALA A 177 -9.29 11.54 -12.89
C ALA A 177 -9.21 10.37 -11.89
N HIS A 178 -8.20 10.40 -11.03
CA HIS A 178 -7.96 9.33 -10.06
C HIS A 178 -7.56 9.88 -8.70
N ARG A 179 -7.76 9.09 -7.65
CA ARG A 179 -7.36 9.48 -6.31
C ARG A 179 -5.89 9.09 -6.07
N ALA A 180 -5.11 10.06 -5.61
CA ALA A 180 -3.71 9.86 -5.22
C ALA A 180 -3.54 10.00 -3.71
N MET A 181 -2.85 9.03 -3.08
CA MET A 181 -2.51 9.12 -1.67
C MET A 181 -1.39 10.13 -1.43
N ILE A 182 -1.39 10.75 -0.26
CA ILE A 182 -0.27 11.60 0.16
C ILE A 182 1.00 10.75 0.36
N ALA A 183 2.15 11.30 0.05
CA ALA A 183 3.44 10.69 0.26
C ALA A 183 4.38 11.65 0.99
N THR A 184 4.96 11.18 2.09
CA THR A 184 5.97 11.87 2.87
C THR A 184 7.04 10.84 3.22
N ARG A 185 7.92 10.57 2.24
CA ARG A 185 8.94 9.52 2.37
C ARG A 185 10.31 10.09 2.02
N ILE A 186 11.21 10.05 2.98
CA ILE A 186 12.62 10.37 2.80
C ILE A 186 13.40 9.27 3.50
N PHE A 187 14.05 8.40 2.74
CA PHE A 187 14.88 7.34 3.31
C PHE A 187 16.04 6.96 2.41
N ILE A 188 17.04 6.32 3.01
CA ILE A 188 18.21 5.79 2.31
C ILE A 188 17.97 4.30 2.06
N LYS A 189 18.07 3.87 0.81
CA LYS A 189 17.94 2.48 0.40
C LYS A 189 19.27 1.95 -0.12
N ARG A 190 19.64 0.72 0.27
CA ARG A 190 20.76 -0.02 -0.34
C ARG A 190 20.22 -0.86 -1.49
N LYS A 191 20.83 -0.76 -2.68
CA LYS A 191 20.49 -1.61 -3.83
C LYS A 191 20.98 -3.05 -3.55
N LYS A 192 20.07 -4.03 -3.66
CA LYS A 192 20.46 -5.45 -3.59
C LYS A 192 21.21 -5.83 -4.87
N SER A 193 22.26 -6.67 -4.76
CA SER A 193 23.11 -7.06 -5.87
C SER A 193 22.41 -7.80 -7.02
N ASN A 194 21.20 -8.31 -6.82
CA ASN A 194 20.47 -9.12 -7.81
C ASN A 194 19.62 -8.31 -8.81
N GLU A 195 19.59 -6.97 -8.74
CA GLU A 195 18.82 -6.14 -9.70
C GLU A 195 19.65 -5.70 -10.92
N GLN A 196 20.87 -6.22 -11.11
CA GLN A 196 21.73 -5.85 -12.24
C GLN A 196 21.44 -6.60 -13.56
N GLY A 197 20.44 -7.48 -13.60
CA GLY A 197 20.17 -8.36 -14.75
C GLY A 197 18.86 -8.09 -15.51
N LYS A 198 18.14 -7.00 -15.25
CA LYS A 198 16.90 -6.65 -15.98
C LYS A 198 16.96 -5.20 -16.47
N ASN A 199 17.72 -4.98 -17.52
CA ASN A 199 17.57 -3.84 -18.43
C ASN A 199 17.27 -4.38 -19.81
#